data_c2534deebe75220e6db0acb737724f8e
#
_entry.id   c2534deebe75220e6db0acb737724f8e
#
_cell.length_a   1.000
_cell.length_b   1.000
_cell.length_c   1.000
_cell.angle_alpha   90.00
_cell.angle_beta   90.00
_cell.angle_gamma   90.00
#
_symmetry.space_group_name_H-M   'P 1'
#
loop_
_entity.id
_entity.type
_entity.pdbx_description
1 polymer ?
#
loop_
_entity_poly.entity_id
_entity_poly.type
_entity_poly.pdbx_seq_one_letter_code
_entity_poly.pdbx_strand_id
1 'polypeptide(L)'
;SKYEIRCIKKAIKLLYSKNEYDENIKIWTNTIFTDLKGLESIKSIDEFFKIINNTKYKKILKKYFENKDTEYSIFEIENELDKMYLKSIYNSAGNNKNLKKMIGAKIDFTNILWIYRMKKYYNFSEDKIEKSIIDINYALKKNQILLLVKAKNIEELNEILKKTVYSNIATDDIYELECNMKKYLHGLYIKNFKSNLLSINCIYSYLNLVELENKDIISIIEAVRYGIDKEKLLKKLIN
;
A
#
# COMPACT_ATOMS: atom_id res chain seq x y z
N SER A 1 4.97 12.28 3.39
CA SER A 1 5.89 11.21 2.89
C SER A 1 5.36 9.83 3.25
N LYS A 2 5.92 8.78 2.66
CA LYS A 2 5.55 7.39 2.98
C LYS A 2 5.87 7.04 4.44
N TYR A 3 6.98 7.56 4.95
CA TYR A 3 7.41 7.33 6.33
C TYR A 3 6.47 7.99 7.34
N GLU A 4 6.01 9.21 7.09
CA GLU A 4 5.03 9.89 7.94
C GLU A 4 3.74 9.07 8.06
N ILE A 5 3.21 8.58 6.94
CA ILE A 5 2.02 7.73 6.93
C ILE A 5 2.24 6.46 7.74
N ARG A 6 3.41 5.84 7.62
CA ARG A 6 3.77 4.67 8.41
C ARG A 6 3.80 4.98 9.92
N CYS A 7 4.35 6.13 10.31
CA CYS A 7 4.34 6.60 11.71
C CYS A 7 2.91 6.82 12.20
N ILE A 8 2.09 7.52 11.41
CA ILE A 8 0.68 7.79 11.74
C ILE A 8 -0.11 6.48 11.90
N LYS A 9 0.05 5.53 10.98
CA LYS A 9 -0.60 4.22 11.07
C LYS A 9 -0.20 3.45 12.32
N LYS A 10 1.09 3.45 12.68
CA LYS A 10 1.55 2.83 13.93
C LYS A 10 0.93 3.50 15.14
N ALA A 11 0.90 4.83 15.19
CA ALA A 11 0.28 5.59 16.28
C ALA A 11 -1.22 5.26 16.41
N ILE A 12 -1.95 5.18 15.30
CA ILE A 12 -3.37 4.78 15.30
C ILE A 12 -3.54 3.37 15.85
N LYS A 13 -2.70 2.41 15.44
CA LYS A 13 -2.75 1.05 16.01
C LYS A 13 -2.53 1.02 17.51
N LEU A 14 -1.58 1.82 18.03
CA LEU A 14 -1.36 1.94 19.47
C LEU A 14 -2.58 2.49 20.20
N LEU A 15 -3.28 3.48 19.64
CA LEU A 15 -4.51 4.03 20.25
C LEU A 15 -5.67 3.02 20.30
N TYR A 16 -5.76 2.12 19.31
CA TYR A 16 -6.81 1.10 19.24
C TYR A 16 -6.45 -0.19 19.97
N SER A 17 -5.15 -0.52 20.08
CA SER A 17 -4.72 -1.65 20.91
C SER A 17 -4.76 -1.19 22.37
N LYS A 18 -5.77 -1.61 23.11
CA LYS A 18 -5.86 -1.42 24.57
C LYS A 18 -4.75 -2.16 25.34
N ASN A 19 -3.84 -2.83 24.67
CA ASN A 19 -2.77 -3.63 25.22
C ASN A 19 -1.49 -2.83 25.35
N GLU A 20 -0.78 -3.11 26.43
CA GLU A 20 0.50 -2.64 26.89
C GLU A 20 1.45 -2.25 25.76
N TYR A 21 2.16 -1.17 25.99
CA TYR A 21 3.27 -0.69 25.18
C TYR A 21 4.16 -1.85 24.75
N ASP A 22 4.10 -2.22 23.48
CA ASP A 22 5.17 -3.00 22.89
C ASP A 22 6.37 -2.03 22.73
N GLU A 23 7.30 -2.08 23.69
CA GLU A 23 8.53 -1.28 23.71
C GLU A 23 9.34 -1.37 22.41
N ASN A 24 9.04 -2.35 21.58
CA ASN A 24 9.69 -2.58 20.28
C ASN A 24 9.13 -1.73 19.15
N ILE A 25 8.04 -1.00 19.35
CA ILE A 25 7.47 -0.11 18.32
C ILE A 25 8.19 1.24 18.35
N LYS A 26 9.44 1.28 17.93
CA LYS A 26 10.14 2.54 17.68
C LYS A 26 9.47 3.26 16.50
N ILE A 27 8.77 4.35 16.77
CA ILE A 27 8.28 5.27 15.76
C ILE A 27 9.40 6.25 15.45
N TRP A 28 9.90 6.21 14.22
CA TRP A 28 10.90 7.19 13.77
C TRP A 28 10.18 8.51 13.50
N THR A 29 10.22 9.42 14.47
CA THR A 29 9.49 10.69 14.43
C THR A 29 10.24 11.82 13.73
N ASN A 30 11.55 11.66 13.52
CA ASN A 30 12.36 12.62 12.77
C ASN A 30 12.07 12.52 11.28
N THR A 31 10.99 13.15 10.84
CA THR A 31 10.67 13.28 9.43
C THR A 31 11.09 14.66 8.92
N ILE A 32 11.52 14.72 7.64
CA ILE A 32 12.04 15.96 7.03
C ILE A 32 10.92 16.99 6.82
N PHE A 33 9.68 16.53 6.65
CA PHE A 33 8.58 17.39 6.18
C PHE A 33 7.56 17.73 7.26
N THR A 34 7.50 16.96 8.35
CA THR A 34 6.48 17.13 9.39
C THR A 34 7.08 16.78 10.75
N ASP A 35 6.90 17.64 11.73
CA ASP A 35 7.27 17.31 13.11
C ASP A 35 6.19 16.38 13.69
N LEU A 36 6.56 15.12 13.86
CA LEU A 36 5.71 14.08 14.42
C LEU A 36 6.23 13.60 15.79
N LYS A 37 7.08 14.43 16.45
CA LYS A 37 7.58 14.14 17.80
C LYS A 37 6.42 13.92 18.76
N GLY A 38 6.56 12.92 19.60
CA GLY A 38 5.55 12.57 20.60
C GLY A 38 4.52 11.53 20.11
N LEU A 39 4.51 11.14 18.83
CA LEU A 39 3.62 10.06 18.38
C LEU A 39 3.91 8.71 19.03
N GLU A 40 5.15 8.51 19.49
CA GLU A 40 5.54 7.29 20.24
C GLU A 40 4.96 7.23 21.65
N SER A 41 4.55 8.36 22.24
CA SER A 41 4.10 8.46 23.62
C SER A 41 2.65 8.87 23.79
N ILE A 42 1.87 8.87 22.71
CA ILE A 42 0.45 9.25 22.74
C ILE A 42 -0.38 8.28 23.57
N LYS A 43 -1.23 8.84 24.43
CA LYS A 43 -2.16 8.09 25.28
C LYS A 43 -3.62 8.34 24.92
N SER A 44 -3.89 9.38 24.13
CA SER A 44 -5.26 9.77 23.79
C SER A 44 -5.38 10.25 22.35
N ILE A 45 -6.62 10.19 21.83
CA ILE A 45 -6.97 10.72 20.52
C ILE A 45 -6.74 12.24 20.46
N ASP A 46 -6.97 12.97 21.57
CA ASP A 46 -6.75 14.40 21.61
C ASP A 46 -5.27 14.78 21.49
N GLU A 47 -4.39 14.02 22.15
CA GLU A 47 -2.94 14.19 21.99
C GLU A 47 -2.50 13.91 20.55
N PHE A 48 -3.01 12.84 19.97
CA PHE A 48 -2.75 12.52 18.58
C PHE A 48 -3.12 13.69 17.65
N PHE A 49 -4.34 14.24 17.80
CA PHE A 49 -4.78 15.37 16.98
C PHE A 49 -4.02 16.67 17.23
N LYS A 50 -3.49 16.90 18.44
CA LYS A 50 -2.58 18.03 18.72
C LYS A 50 -1.29 17.92 17.91
N ILE A 51 -0.69 16.72 17.84
CA ILE A 51 0.56 16.49 17.10
C ILE A 51 0.34 16.66 15.59
N ILE A 52 -0.72 16.10 15.04
CA ILE A 52 -0.98 16.18 13.60
C ILE A 52 -1.71 17.47 13.18
N ASN A 53 -1.92 18.42 14.09
CA ASN A 53 -2.77 19.60 13.89
C ASN A 53 -2.42 20.39 12.63
N ASN A 54 -1.14 20.65 12.40
CA ASN A 54 -0.64 21.44 11.28
C ASN A 54 -0.29 20.58 10.05
N THR A 55 -0.83 19.39 9.96
CA THR A 55 -0.54 18.47 8.87
C THR A 55 -1.75 18.27 7.97
N LYS A 56 -1.48 17.88 6.71
CA LYS A 56 -2.52 17.48 5.76
C LYS A 56 -3.34 16.26 6.22
N TYR A 57 -2.80 15.49 7.16
CA TYR A 57 -3.43 14.26 7.67
C TYR A 57 -4.61 14.55 8.59
N LYS A 58 -4.58 15.67 9.34
CA LYS A 58 -5.67 16.06 10.24
C LYS A 58 -7.02 16.07 9.54
N LYS A 59 -7.13 16.78 8.40
CA LYS A 59 -8.39 16.92 7.67
C LYS A 59 -9.00 15.58 7.27
N ILE A 60 -8.15 14.62 6.90
CA ILE A 60 -8.59 13.30 6.46
C ILE A 60 -9.01 12.43 7.64
N LEU A 61 -8.20 12.46 8.72
CA LEU A 61 -8.43 11.61 9.88
C LEU A 61 -9.57 12.10 10.78
N LYS A 62 -9.80 13.41 10.80
CA LYS A 62 -10.84 14.03 11.63
C LYS A 62 -12.21 13.36 11.46
N LYS A 63 -12.63 13.10 10.23
CA LYS A 63 -13.92 12.46 9.92
C LYS A 63 -14.10 11.06 10.53
N TYR A 64 -12.98 10.35 10.79
CA TYR A 64 -13.02 8.98 11.34
C TYR A 64 -13.08 8.94 12.86
N PHE A 65 -12.71 10.04 13.52
CA PHE A 65 -12.65 10.11 14.98
C PHE A 65 -13.73 11.01 15.59
N GLU A 66 -14.32 11.93 14.83
CA GLU A 66 -15.39 12.82 15.31
C GLU A 66 -16.79 12.19 15.20
N ASN A 67 -16.97 11.25 14.29
CA ASN A 67 -18.27 10.60 14.06
C ASN A 67 -18.44 9.42 15.02
N LYS A 68 -18.95 9.69 16.22
CA LYS A 68 -19.15 8.66 17.27
C LYS A 68 -20.20 7.61 16.91
N ASP A 69 -21.07 7.91 15.94
CA ASP A 69 -22.16 7.03 15.50
C ASP A 69 -21.71 5.99 14.46
N THR A 70 -20.49 6.11 13.94
CA THR A 70 -19.96 5.20 12.92
C THR A 70 -18.64 4.61 13.39
N GLU A 71 -18.67 3.32 13.70
CA GLU A 71 -17.45 2.58 14.06
C GLU A 71 -16.64 2.27 12.79
N TYR A 72 -15.58 3.03 12.55
CA TYR A 72 -14.66 2.78 11.45
C TYR A 72 -13.59 1.78 11.87
N SER A 73 -13.32 0.83 11.00
CA SER A 73 -12.23 -0.12 11.22
C SER A 73 -10.86 0.57 10.99
N ILE A 74 -9.84 0.10 11.70
CA ILE A 74 -8.43 0.53 11.47
C ILE A 74 -8.07 0.40 9.99
N PHE A 75 -8.56 -0.67 9.34
CA PHE A 75 -8.35 -0.91 7.92
C PHE A 75 -8.85 0.27 7.04
N GLU A 76 -10.03 0.82 7.31
CA GLU A 76 -10.59 1.93 6.54
C GLU A 76 -9.75 3.20 6.68
N ILE A 77 -9.27 3.46 7.89
CA ILE A 77 -8.41 4.61 8.18
C ILE A 77 -7.05 4.46 7.47
N GLU A 78 -6.45 3.28 7.57
CA GLU A 78 -5.17 2.98 6.91
C GLU A 78 -5.28 3.04 5.38
N ASN A 79 -6.38 2.53 4.83
CA ASN A 79 -6.68 2.56 3.41
C ASN A 79 -6.78 4.00 2.89
N GLU A 80 -7.46 4.89 3.61
CA GLU A 80 -7.60 6.29 3.20
C GLU A 80 -6.27 7.04 3.21
N LEU A 81 -5.39 6.74 4.17
CA LEU A 81 -4.04 7.29 4.19
C LEU A 81 -3.20 6.83 2.99
N ASP A 82 -3.32 5.55 2.61
CA ASP A 82 -2.65 5.01 1.43
C ASP A 82 -3.20 5.62 0.14
N LYS A 83 -4.53 5.75 0.02
CA LYS A 83 -5.18 6.43 -1.11
C LYS A 83 -4.67 7.85 -1.28
N MET A 84 -4.65 8.63 -0.20
CA MET A 84 -4.12 9.99 -0.22
C MET A 84 -2.68 10.03 -0.71
N TYR A 85 -1.83 9.14 -0.19
CA TYR A 85 -0.42 9.08 -0.56
C TYR A 85 -0.25 8.75 -2.05
N LEU A 86 -0.87 7.68 -2.52
CA LEU A 86 -0.73 7.21 -3.90
C LEU A 86 -1.31 8.22 -4.89
N LYS A 87 -2.44 8.87 -4.58
CA LYS A 87 -2.97 9.98 -5.38
C LYS A 87 -2.00 11.16 -5.43
N SER A 88 -1.41 11.53 -4.29
CA SER A 88 -0.47 12.65 -4.21
C SER A 88 0.77 12.42 -5.07
N ILE A 89 1.41 11.23 -5.00
CA ILE A 89 2.60 10.95 -5.80
C ILE A 89 2.29 10.82 -7.29
N TYR A 90 1.13 10.26 -7.66
CA TYR A 90 0.71 10.17 -9.05
C TYR A 90 0.50 11.56 -9.66
N ASN A 91 -0.17 12.46 -8.94
CA ASN A 91 -0.39 13.83 -9.39
C ASN A 91 0.93 14.62 -9.48
N SER A 92 1.85 14.40 -8.52
CA SER A 92 3.17 15.03 -8.52
C SER A 92 4.06 14.57 -9.69
N ALA A 93 3.74 13.46 -10.34
CA ALA A 93 4.43 13.02 -11.56
C ALA A 93 4.19 13.96 -12.74
N GLY A 94 3.19 14.87 -12.69
CA GLY A 94 2.90 15.86 -13.72
C GLY A 94 2.79 15.22 -15.12
N ASN A 95 3.58 15.68 -16.07
CA ASN A 95 3.60 15.16 -17.44
C ASN A 95 4.65 14.06 -17.66
N ASN A 96 5.35 13.59 -16.63
CA ASN A 96 6.36 12.55 -16.78
C ASN A 96 5.71 11.19 -17.01
N LYS A 97 5.68 10.75 -18.27
CA LYS A 97 5.05 9.49 -18.69
C LYS A 97 5.65 8.26 -17.98
N ASN A 98 6.98 8.25 -17.77
CA ASN A 98 7.64 7.10 -17.13
C ASN A 98 7.33 7.01 -15.65
N LEU A 99 7.32 8.13 -14.92
CA LEU A 99 6.86 8.16 -13.52
C LEU A 99 5.40 7.73 -13.42
N LYS A 100 4.53 8.27 -14.26
CA LYS A 100 3.11 7.87 -14.29
C LYS A 100 2.94 6.39 -14.57
N LYS A 101 3.77 5.80 -15.43
CA LYS A 101 3.74 4.37 -15.71
C LYS A 101 4.09 3.55 -14.47
N MET A 102 5.17 3.89 -13.78
CA MET A 102 5.60 3.16 -12.58
C MET A 102 4.62 3.32 -11.43
N ILE A 103 4.16 4.54 -11.16
CA ILE A 103 3.23 4.84 -10.07
C ILE A 103 1.84 4.30 -10.39
N GLY A 104 1.38 4.44 -11.63
CA GLY A 104 0.08 3.96 -12.10
C GLY A 104 -0.03 2.44 -12.02
N ALA A 105 0.98 1.70 -12.47
CA ALA A 105 1.01 0.24 -12.31
C ALA A 105 0.96 -0.17 -10.82
N LYS A 106 1.67 0.55 -9.95
CA LYS A 106 1.61 0.32 -8.51
C LYS A 106 0.21 0.58 -7.93
N ILE A 107 -0.49 1.59 -8.42
CA ILE A 107 -1.88 1.89 -8.02
C ILE A 107 -2.82 0.78 -8.48
N ASP A 108 -2.74 0.36 -9.75
CA ASP A 108 -3.56 -0.73 -10.28
C ASP A 108 -3.36 -2.01 -9.46
N PHE A 109 -2.11 -2.37 -9.16
CA PHE A 109 -1.79 -3.54 -8.32
C PHE A 109 -2.30 -3.41 -6.89
N THR A 110 -2.22 -2.21 -6.31
CA THR A 110 -2.79 -1.95 -5.00
C THR A 110 -4.30 -2.17 -5.00
N ASN A 111 -5.02 -1.65 -6.01
CA ASN A 111 -6.46 -1.86 -6.16
C ASN A 111 -6.81 -3.34 -6.33
N ILE A 112 -6.10 -4.08 -7.20
CA ILE A 112 -6.34 -5.52 -7.39
C ILE A 112 -6.16 -6.28 -6.07
N LEU A 113 -5.06 -6.03 -5.34
CA LEU A 113 -4.79 -6.70 -4.07
C LEU A 113 -5.82 -6.35 -3.00
N TRP A 114 -6.27 -5.11 -2.94
CA TRP A 114 -7.32 -4.71 -2.01
C TRP A 114 -8.64 -5.39 -2.33
N ILE A 115 -9.07 -5.39 -3.59
CA ILE A 115 -10.29 -6.10 -4.03
C ILE A 115 -10.19 -7.58 -3.67
N TYR A 116 -9.06 -8.22 -3.99
CA TYR A 116 -8.83 -9.63 -3.68
C TYR A 116 -8.97 -9.90 -2.18
N ARG A 117 -8.26 -9.12 -1.33
CA ARG A 117 -8.28 -9.30 0.12
C ARG A 117 -9.63 -9.01 0.74
N MET A 118 -10.31 -7.96 0.29
CA MET A 118 -11.64 -7.59 0.78
C MET A 118 -12.68 -8.66 0.47
N LYS A 119 -12.59 -9.31 -0.69
CA LYS A 119 -13.46 -10.43 -1.04
C LYS A 119 -13.12 -11.70 -0.27
N LYS A 120 -11.84 -12.08 -0.23
CA LYS A 120 -11.40 -13.36 0.34
C LYS A 120 -11.47 -13.42 1.86
N TYR A 121 -11.10 -12.33 2.54
CA TYR A 121 -10.90 -12.35 3.99
C TYR A 121 -11.92 -11.53 4.78
N TYR A 122 -12.54 -10.52 4.16
CA TYR A 122 -13.41 -9.59 4.87
C TYR A 122 -14.87 -9.67 4.43
N ASN A 123 -15.19 -10.34 3.34
CA ASN A 123 -16.55 -10.43 2.78
C ASN A 123 -17.26 -9.08 2.69
N PHE A 124 -16.52 -8.03 2.28
CA PHE A 124 -17.08 -6.69 2.14
C PHE A 124 -18.07 -6.63 0.97
N SER A 125 -19.13 -5.82 1.13
CA SER A 125 -20.06 -5.51 0.05
C SER A 125 -19.36 -4.78 -1.10
N GLU A 126 -19.91 -4.91 -2.32
CA GLU A 126 -19.39 -4.26 -3.52
C GLU A 126 -19.25 -2.74 -3.32
N ASP A 127 -20.25 -2.08 -2.72
CA ASP A 127 -20.22 -0.65 -2.42
C ASP A 127 -19.07 -0.27 -1.48
N LYS A 128 -18.79 -1.11 -0.47
CA LYS A 128 -17.69 -0.88 0.45
C LYS A 128 -16.33 -1.05 -0.23
N ILE A 129 -16.21 -2.05 -1.09
CA ILE A 129 -15.01 -2.28 -1.90
C ILE A 129 -14.80 -1.11 -2.87
N GLU A 130 -15.83 -0.67 -3.59
CA GLU A 130 -15.75 0.45 -4.53
C GLU A 130 -15.30 1.75 -3.85
N LYS A 131 -15.82 2.05 -2.67
CA LYS A 131 -15.38 3.21 -1.87
C LYS A 131 -13.93 3.10 -1.38
N SER A 132 -13.42 1.90 -1.23
CA SER A 132 -12.07 1.63 -0.71
C SER A 132 -10.99 1.74 -1.77
N ILE A 133 -11.26 1.55 -3.04
CA ILE A 133 -10.28 1.60 -4.12
C ILE A 133 -9.77 3.02 -4.41
N ILE A 134 -8.58 3.10 -5.00
CA ILE A 134 -7.97 4.35 -5.42
C ILE A 134 -8.58 4.76 -6.76
N ASP A 135 -9.20 5.93 -6.79
CA ASP A 135 -9.85 6.49 -7.98
C ASP A 135 -8.81 7.11 -8.95
N ILE A 136 -7.93 6.27 -9.46
CA ILE A 136 -6.98 6.57 -10.54
C ILE A 136 -7.00 5.37 -11.47
N ASN A 137 -7.48 5.58 -12.68
CA ASN A 137 -7.55 4.55 -13.72
C ASN A 137 -6.32 4.69 -14.61
N TYR A 138 -5.27 3.92 -14.34
CA TYR A 138 -4.07 3.99 -15.15
C TYR A 138 -4.16 3.03 -16.36
N ALA A 139 -3.76 1.80 -16.21
CA ALA A 139 -3.85 0.77 -17.27
C ALA A 139 -5.14 -0.05 -17.16
N LEU A 140 -5.68 -0.20 -15.95
CA LEU A 140 -7.04 -0.70 -15.74
C LEU A 140 -8.06 0.42 -15.96
N LYS A 141 -8.98 0.21 -16.90
CA LYS A 141 -10.10 1.13 -17.12
C LYS A 141 -11.11 1.01 -15.99
N LYS A 142 -11.88 2.08 -15.75
CA LYS A 142 -12.90 2.10 -14.69
C LYS A 142 -13.87 0.92 -14.77
N ASN A 143 -14.36 0.57 -15.96
CA ASN A 143 -15.24 -0.57 -16.14
C ASN A 143 -14.58 -1.91 -15.77
N GLN A 144 -13.28 -2.08 -16.05
CA GLN A 144 -12.56 -3.30 -15.66
C GLN A 144 -12.42 -3.41 -14.14
N ILE A 145 -12.12 -2.29 -13.46
CA ILE A 145 -12.07 -2.25 -11.99
C ILE A 145 -13.44 -2.58 -11.40
N LEU A 146 -14.53 -2.03 -11.95
CA LEU A 146 -15.89 -2.33 -11.50
C LEU A 146 -16.26 -3.81 -11.71
N LEU A 147 -15.81 -4.43 -12.81
CA LEU A 147 -16.00 -5.87 -13.03
C LEU A 147 -15.25 -6.69 -11.98
N LEU A 148 -14.00 -6.32 -11.63
CA LEU A 148 -13.25 -6.98 -10.54
C LEU A 148 -13.97 -6.82 -9.19
N VAL A 149 -14.56 -5.66 -8.91
CA VAL A 149 -15.35 -5.42 -7.69
C VAL A 149 -16.60 -6.30 -7.67
N LYS A 150 -17.27 -6.50 -8.80
CA LYS A 150 -18.48 -7.30 -8.92
C LYS A 150 -18.25 -8.81 -9.02
N ALA A 151 -17.02 -9.27 -9.23
CA ALA A 151 -16.70 -10.69 -9.29
C ALA A 151 -17.21 -11.42 -8.05
N LYS A 152 -17.87 -12.56 -8.22
CA LYS A 152 -18.51 -13.31 -7.13
C LYS A 152 -17.50 -14.07 -6.26
N ASN A 153 -16.42 -14.51 -6.88
CA ASN A 153 -15.35 -15.29 -6.23
C ASN A 153 -13.98 -14.94 -6.84
N ILE A 154 -12.94 -15.59 -6.33
CA ILE A 154 -11.56 -15.34 -6.76
C ILE A 154 -11.29 -15.87 -8.15
N GLU A 155 -11.91 -16.99 -8.53
CA GLU A 155 -11.79 -17.59 -9.86
C GLU A 155 -12.34 -16.63 -10.93
N GLU A 156 -13.52 -16.06 -10.71
CA GLU A 156 -14.11 -15.05 -11.61
C GLU A 156 -13.25 -13.77 -11.67
N LEU A 157 -12.73 -13.32 -10.54
CA LEU A 157 -11.80 -12.17 -10.48
C LEU A 157 -10.58 -12.44 -11.36
N ASN A 158 -10.03 -13.64 -11.29
CA ASN A 158 -8.89 -14.05 -12.10
C ASN A 158 -9.22 -14.10 -13.61
N GLU A 159 -10.38 -14.66 -13.97
CA GLU A 159 -10.81 -14.68 -15.36
C GLU A 159 -11.00 -13.27 -15.94
N ILE A 160 -11.46 -12.33 -15.12
CA ILE A 160 -11.54 -10.92 -15.53
C ILE A 160 -10.13 -10.35 -15.68
N LEU A 161 -9.23 -10.64 -14.73
CA LEU A 161 -7.85 -10.14 -14.75
C LEU A 161 -7.06 -10.64 -15.97
N LYS A 162 -7.25 -11.91 -16.37
CA LYS A 162 -6.69 -12.50 -17.60
C LYS A 162 -7.07 -11.74 -18.87
N LYS A 163 -8.20 -11.04 -18.87
CA LYS A 163 -8.68 -10.22 -20.01
C LYS A 163 -8.17 -8.77 -19.98
N THR A 164 -7.30 -8.43 -19.04
CA THR A 164 -6.71 -7.11 -18.91
C THR A 164 -5.25 -7.06 -19.40
N VAL A 165 -4.65 -5.88 -19.37
CA VAL A 165 -3.22 -5.70 -19.65
C VAL A 165 -2.30 -6.42 -18.65
N TYR A 166 -2.86 -6.90 -17.56
CA TYR A 166 -2.16 -7.61 -16.50
C TYR A 166 -2.43 -9.13 -16.50
N SER A 167 -2.80 -9.70 -17.65
CA SER A 167 -3.08 -11.13 -17.80
C SER A 167 -1.93 -12.04 -17.30
N ASN A 168 -0.70 -11.58 -17.43
CA ASN A 168 0.50 -12.33 -17.05
C ASN A 168 0.74 -12.44 -15.54
N ILE A 169 0.02 -11.68 -14.72
CA ILE A 169 0.12 -11.79 -13.25
C ILE A 169 -1.02 -12.59 -12.64
N ALA A 170 -2.06 -12.92 -13.42
CA ALA A 170 -3.29 -13.55 -12.95
C ALA A 170 -3.03 -14.96 -12.38
N THR A 171 -3.47 -15.19 -11.15
CA THR A 171 -3.39 -16.48 -10.45
C THR A 171 -4.41 -16.52 -9.31
N ASP A 172 -4.82 -17.72 -8.89
CA ASP A 172 -5.76 -17.91 -7.78
C ASP A 172 -5.08 -17.86 -6.41
N ASP A 173 -3.76 -17.91 -6.38
CA ASP A 173 -2.99 -17.77 -5.15
C ASP A 173 -2.56 -16.30 -4.92
N ILE A 174 -2.98 -15.73 -3.79
CA ILE A 174 -2.64 -14.36 -3.42
C ILE A 174 -1.13 -14.15 -3.27
N TYR A 175 -0.41 -15.13 -2.76
CA TYR A 175 1.04 -15.02 -2.57
C TYR A 175 1.77 -15.00 -3.92
N GLU A 176 1.33 -15.86 -4.84
CA GLU A 176 1.85 -15.86 -6.20
C GLU A 176 1.47 -14.57 -6.94
N LEU A 177 0.23 -14.09 -6.77
CA LEU A 177 -0.22 -12.81 -7.33
C LEU A 177 0.68 -11.65 -6.87
N GLU A 178 0.95 -11.56 -5.57
CA GLU A 178 1.85 -10.53 -5.02
C GLU A 178 3.28 -10.67 -5.56
N CYS A 179 3.76 -11.88 -5.72
CA CYS A 179 5.08 -12.13 -6.29
C CYS A 179 5.15 -11.70 -7.76
N ASN A 180 4.15 -12.07 -8.56
CA ASN A 180 4.07 -11.68 -9.97
C ASN A 180 3.98 -10.15 -10.13
N MET A 181 3.21 -9.47 -9.28
CA MET A 181 3.16 -8.01 -9.23
C MET A 181 4.50 -7.38 -8.86
N LYS A 182 5.21 -7.93 -7.87
CA LYS A 182 6.56 -7.46 -7.50
C LYS A 182 7.54 -7.63 -8.66
N LYS A 183 7.55 -8.78 -9.32
CA LYS A 183 8.40 -9.05 -10.49
C LYS A 183 8.10 -8.07 -11.64
N TYR A 184 6.84 -7.81 -11.91
CA TYR A 184 6.44 -6.83 -12.92
C TYR A 184 6.98 -5.42 -12.59
N LEU A 185 6.76 -4.95 -11.36
CA LEU A 185 7.26 -3.64 -10.90
C LEU A 185 8.79 -3.58 -10.91
N HIS A 186 9.46 -4.63 -10.48
CA HIS A 186 10.93 -4.73 -10.53
C HIS A 186 11.43 -4.54 -11.96
N GLY A 187 10.85 -5.25 -12.93
CA GLY A 187 11.20 -5.08 -14.35
C GLY A 187 11.00 -3.65 -14.86
N LEU A 188 9.91 -2.99 -14.45
CA LEU A 188 9.68 -1.58 -14.77
C LEU A 188 10.74 -0.66 -14.16
N TYR A 189 11.12 -0.89 -12.90
CA TYR A 189 12.13 -0.07 -12.22
C TYR A 189 13.51 -0.27 -12.81
N ILE A 190 13.94 -1.51 -13.08
CA ILE A 190 15.22 -1.79 -13.74
C ILE A 190 15.30 -1.10 -15.10
N LYS A 191 14.26 -1.19 -15.92
CA LYS A 191 14.21 -0.53 -17.23
C LYS A 191 14.39 0.98 -17.12
N ASN A 192 13.71 1.63 -16.18
CA ASN A 192 13.78 3.07 -15.99
C ASN A 192 15.08 3.52 -15.31
N PHE A 193 15.63 2.71 -14.41
CA PHE A 193 16.93 2.95 -13.79
C PHE A 193 18.05 3.00 -14.82
N LYS A 194 18.05 2.08 -15.79
CA LYS A 194 19.07 2.00 -16.84
C LYS A 194 18.90 3.02 -17.97
N SER A 195 17.72 3.65 -18.11
CA SER A 195 17.40 4.46 -19.28
C SER A 195 18.03 5.86 -19.27
N ASN A 196 18.10 6.51 -18.11
CA ASN A 196 18.70 7.85 -17.96
C ASN A 196 19.08 8.10 -16.50
N LEU A 197 20.36 8.02 -16.20
CA LEU A 197 20.91 8.11 -14.84
C LEU A 197 20.69 9.49 -14.17
N LEU A 198 20.57 10.55 -14.94
CA LEU A 198 20.38 11.92 -14.42
C LEU A 198 18.90 12.31 -14.31
N SER A 199 17.98 11.38 -14.46
CA SER A 199 16.54 11.67 -14.43
C SER A 199 15.92 11.37 -13.06
N ILE A 200 14.83 12.08 -12.75
CA ILE A 200 14.00 11.76 -11.60
C ILE A 200 13.44 10.33 -11.65
N ASN A 201 13.28 9.77 -12.87
CA ASN A 201 12.85 8.38 -13.06
C ASN A 201 13.89 7.40 -12.53
N CYS A 202 15.19 7.68 -12.71
CA CYS A 202 16.27 6.87 -12.16
C CYS A 202 16.23 6.88 -10.63
N ILE A 203 16.13 8.06 -10.02
CA ILE A 203 16.05 8.21 -8.56
C ILE A 203 14.84 7.46 -8.00
N TYR A 204 13.66 7.64 -8.59
CA TYR A 204 12.44 6.95 -8.18
C TYR A 204 12.57 5.43 -8.31
N SER A 205 13.15 4.95 -9.41
CA SER A 205 13.38 3.54 -9.65
C SER A 205 14.35 2.96 -8.65
N TYR A 206 15.47 3.61 -8.38
CA TYR A 206 16.46 3.19 -7.38
C TYR A 206 15.85 3.03 -6.00
N LEU A 207 15.12 4.04 -5.52
CA LEU A 207 14.48 3.98 -4.21
C LEU A 207 13.48 2.82 -4.09
N ASN A 208 12.73 2.52 -5.16
CA ASN A 208 11.79 1.40 -5.14
C ASN A 208 12.51 0.03 -5.27
N LEU A 209 13.61 -0.05 -6.01
CA LEU A 209 14.46 -1.26 -6.08
C LEU A 209 15.04 -1.59 -4.71
N VAL A 210 15.64 -0.60 -4.03
CA VAL A 210 16.14 -0.78 -2.65
C VAL A 210 15.02 -1.19 -1.69
N GLU A 211 13.82 -0.64 -1.85
CA GLU A 211 12.67 -1.07 -1.03
C GLU A 211 12.30 -2.54 -1.28
N LEU A 212 12.33 -2.99 -2.51
CA LEU A 212 12.06 -4.40 -2.86
C LEU A 212 13.13 -5.32 -2.30
N GLU A 213 14.41 -4.98 -2.47
CA GLU A 213 15.54 -5.72 -1.92
C GLU A 213 15.45 -5.84 -0.39
N ASN A 214 15.19 -4.74 0.31
CA ASN A 214 14.99 -4.77 1.76
C ASN A 214 13.85 -5.71 2.19
N LYS A 215 12.76 -5.77 1.42
CA LYS A 215 11.67 -6.72 1.71
C LYS A 215 12.11 -8.16 1.50
N ASP A 216 12.88 -8.44 0.47
CA ASP A 216 13.42 -9.78 0.22
C ASP A 216 14.39 -10.19 1.34
N ILE A 217 15.28 -9.30 1.79
CA ILE A 217 16.18 -9.53 2.93
C ILE A 217 15.39 -9.85 4.20
N ILE A 218 14.34 -9.06 4.52
CA ILE A 218 13.48 -9.32 5.67
C ILE A 218 12.80 -10.68 5.54
N SER A 219 12.28 -11.02 4.37
CA SER A 219 11.65 -12.32 4.12
C SER A 219 12.61 -13.48 4.31
N ILE A 220 13.89 -13.32 3.92
CA ILE A 220 14.94 -14.33 4.13
C ILE A 220 15.22 -14.49 5.63
N ILE A 221 15.40 -13.38 6.36
CA ILE A 221 15.64 -13.40 7.81
C ILE A 221 14.50 -14.10 8.55
N GLU A 222 13.24 -13.75 8.21
CA GLU A 222 12.06 -14.38 8.78
C GLU A 222 11.98 -15.88 8.44
N ALA A 223 12.28 -16.25 7.20
CA ALA A 223 12.27 -17.64 6.78
C ALA A 223 13.29 -18.48 7.54
N VAL A 224 14.50 -17.95 7.74
CA VAL A 224 15.54 -18.60 8.55
C VAL A 224 15.09 -18.72 10.01
N ARG A 225 14.52 -17.66 10.58
CA ARG A 225 14.03 -17.65 11.97
C ARG A 225 12.92 -18.67 12.22
N TYR A 226 12.03 -18.86 11.26
CA TYR A 226 10.88 -19.76 11.38
C TYR A 226 11.11 -21.15 10.75
N GLY A 227 12.31 -21.44 10.27
CA GLY A 227 12.63 -22.72 9.64
C GLY A 227 11.85 -23.02 8.37
N ILE A 228 11.51 -21.98 7.60
CA ILE A 228 10.76 -22.13 6.34
C ILE A 228 11.68 -22.78 5.28
N ASP A 229 11.13 -23.73 4.56
CA ASP A 229 11.84 -24.43 3.49
C ASP A 229 12.39 -23.49 2.41
N LYS A 230 13.64 -23.75 1.99
CA LYS A 230 14.36 -22.93 1.01
C LYS A 230 13.65 -22.82 -0.33
N GLU A 231 13.04 -23.89 -0.82
CA GLU A 231 12.36 -23.87 -2.13
C GLU A 231 11.11 -22.99 -2.07
N LYS A 232 10.36 -23.03 -0.96
CA LYS A 232 9.21 -22.15 -0.73
C LYS A 232 9.62 -20.68 -0.63
N LEU A 233 10.78 -20.42 -0.01
CA LEU A 233 11.31 -19.07 0.08
C LEU A 233 11.72 -18.53 -1.30
N LEU A 234 12.49 -19.29 -2.07
CA LEU A 234 12.97 -18.87 -3.39
C LEU A 234 11.84 -18.48 -4.34
N LYS A 235 10.68 -19.15 -4.27
CA LYS A 235 9.50 -18.79 -5.06
C LYS A 235 8.93 -17.40 -4.72
N LYS A 236 9.20 -16.89 -3.51
CA LYS A 236 8.69 -15.58 -3.03
C LYS A 236 9.66 -14.42 -3.27
N LEU A 237 10.90 -14.70 -3.56
CA LEU A 237 11.90 -13.69 -3.86
C LEU A 237 11.79 -13.21 -5.31
N ILE A 238 12.29 -12.00 -5.54
CA ILE A 238 12.24 -11.38 -6.88
C ILE A 238 13.35 -11.94 -7.77
N ASN A 239 14.46 -12.36 -7.19
CA ASN A 239 15.65 -12.93 -7.87
C ASN A 239 15.64 -14.43 -7.83
#